data_5d5e8dccd366922bb53ab84e8f016fd8
#
_entry.id   5d5e8dccd366922bb53ab84e8f016fd8
#
_cell.length_a   1.000
_cell.length_b   1.000
_cell.length_c   1.000
_cell.angle_alpha   90.00
_cell.angle_beta   90.00
_cell.angle_gamma   90.00
#
_symmetry.space_group_name_H-M   'P 1'
#
loop_
_entity.id
_entity.type
_entity.pdbx_description
1 polymer ?
#
loop_
_entity_poly.entity_id
_entity_poly.type
_entity_poly.pdbx_seq_one_letter_code
_entity_poly.pdbx_strand_id
1 'polypeptide(L)'
;MGTKKTYNVVPVQERENDNEDERITTDDDTSNSVSLDLPLSSDDRESVQLGPQKLPKLDNNCNESLIITVDDAIERLGSGRFQLVVLTAAGLCFAADAMQVILLSFLSEVLRIEWNLNVEETAFITSILFIGAIFGTLTLGPLADKKGRKPIFLLAASIISSFGVAVAMVNSYWALLATLFMVGFGVGGLTVPFDILAEILPASRRGKNLLVIEYFWTVGVLFVVCIAYYTLGDGNKTGSWRIFVVICTIPCWFSVLIGYFYVPESPRWLCSKGRYEEALIIIRHAAETNRKDVDLLFPEGTELQHEEEEESDVCELFSPRWRYTTIKLWFSK
;
A
#
# COMPACT_ATOMS: atom_id res chain seq x y z
N MET A 1 8.30 -45.51 10.20
CA MET A 1 9.09 -46.11 9.10
C MET A 1 9.35 -44.99 8.11
N GLY A 2 10.51 -44.36 8.23
CA GLY A 2 10.85 -43.15 7.46
C GLY A 2 11.59 -43.49 6.17
N THR A 3 11.25 -42.90 5.09
CA THR A 3 12.02 -42.92 3.85
C THR A 3 12.77 -41.62 3.67
N LYS A 4 14.09 -41.68 3.89
CA LYS A 4 15.04 -40.62 3.50
C LYS A 4 15.22 -40.61 1.99
N LYS A 5 14.95 -39.49 1.31
CA LYS A 5 15.38 -39.28 -0.07
C LYS A 5 16.81 -38.70 -0.06
N THR A 6 17.73 -39.43 -0.65
CA THR A 6 19.13 -39.06 -0.86
C THR A 6 19.25 -38.43 -2.23
N TYR A 7 19.79 -37.22 -2.32
CA TYR A 7 20.13 -36.58 -3.59
C TYR A 7 21.59 -36.83 -3.93
N ASN A 8 21.83 -37.41 -5.12
CA ASN A 8 23.17 -37.63 -5.68
C ASN A 8 23.67 -36.37 -6.34
N VAL A 9 24.82 -35.87 -5.90
CA VAL A 9 25.57 -34.79 -6.52
C VAL A 9 26.53 -35.42 -7.53
N VAL A 10 26.44 -34.97 -8.81
CA VAL A 10 27.36 -35.34 -9.89
C VAL A 10 28.44 -34.25 -10.00
N PRO A 11 29.75 -34.58 -10.03
CA PRO A 11 30.80 -33.60 -10.13
C PRO A 11 30.98 -33.10 -11.58
N VAL A 12 31.13 -31.77 -11.74
CA VAL A 12 31.46 -31.11 -13.00
C VAL A 12 32.97 -31.14 -13.21
N GLN A 13 33.41 -31.66 -14.36
CA GLN A 13 34.79 -31.61 -14.85
C GLN A 13 35.16 -30.21 -15.33
N GLU A 14 36.33 -29.76 -14.88
CA GLU A 14 37.09 -28.62 -15.40
C GLU A 14 37.54 -28.88 -16.84
N ARG A 15 37.37 -27.89 -17.71
CA ARG A 15 38.10 -27.79 -18.98
C ARG A 15 38.84 -26.47 -19.00
N GLU A 16 40.15 -26.57 -18.87
CA GLU A 16 41.11 -25.55 -19.35
C GLU A 16 40.94 -25.37 -20.86
N ASN A 17 41.02 -24.14 -21.32
CA ASN A 17 41.54 -23.82 -22.66
C ASN A 17 42.09 -22.38 -22.66
N ASP A 18 43.39 -22.36 -22.96
CA ASP A 18 44.20 -21.23 -23.33
C ASP A 18 43.78 -20.58 -24.63
N ASN A 19 44.03 -19.29 -24.78
CA ASN A 19 44.74 -18.57 -25.87
C ASN A 19 44.23 -17.13 -26.00
N GLU A 20 45.16 -16.23 -25.70
CA GLU A 20 45.92 -15.30 -26.57
C GLU A 20 45.20 -14.11 -27.21
N ASP A 21 45.68 -12.96 -26.79
CA ASP A 21 46.00 -11.70 -27.52
C ASP A 21 45.04 -11.13 -28.56
N GLU A 22 44.55 -9.90 -28.26
CA GLU A 22 44.78 -8.76 -29.16
C GLU A 22 44.45 -7.43 -28.45
N ARG A 23 45.52 -6.56 -28.50
CA ARG A 23 45.48 -5.14 -28.11
C ARG A 23 44.72 -4.35 -29.18
N ILE A 24 43.84 -3.44 -28.74
CA ILE A 24 43.64 -2.17 -29.43
C ILE A 24 43.36 -1.07 -28.38
N THR A 25 44.24 -0.07 -28.41
CA THR A 25 44.22 1.22 -27.73
C THR A 25 43.20 2.14 -28.40
N THR A 26 42.46 2.94 -27.63
CA THR A 26 42.28 4.41 -27.85
C THR A 26 41.45 5.04 -26.73
N ASP A 27 42.07 5.89 -26.05
CA ASP A 27 41.86 7.25 -25.48
C ASP A 27 40.46 7.76 -25.13
N ASP A 28 40.48 8.40 -23.94
CA ASP A 28 39.76 9.59 -23.45
C ASP A 28 38.21 9.55 -23.30
N ASP A 29 37.73 9.64 -22.07
CA ASP A 29 37.28 10.89 -21.49
C ASP A 29 36.85 10.78 -20.02
N THR A 30 37.26 11.75 -19.30
CA THR A 30 37.07 12.08 -17.90
C THR A 30 35.60 12.22 -17.48
N SER A 31 35.20 11.54 -16.42
CA SER A 31 34.16 12.07 -15.51
C SER A 31 34.41 11.62 -14.07
N ASN A 32 34.64 12.62 -13.22
CA ASN A 32 34.82 12.54 -11.78
C ASN A 32 33.62 11.89 -11.07
N SER A 33 33.86 10.74 -10.44
CA SER A 33 32.97 10.21 -9.41
C SER A 33 33.69 10.30 -8.05
N VAL A 34 33.15 11.12 -7.17
CA VAL A 34 33.56 11.21 -5.76
C VAL A 34 33.12 9.94 -5.06
N SER A 35 34.07 9.08 -4.71
CA SER A 35 33.86 7.91 -3.86
C SER A 35 34.03 8.33 -2.39
N LEU A 36 32.97 8.16 -1.62
CA LEU A 36 32.99 8.31 -0.16
C LEU A 36 33.34 6.93 0.42
N ASP A 37 34.59 6.77 0.82
CA ASP A 37 35.07 5.55 1.50
C ASP A 37 34.61 5.52 2.95
N LEU A 38 33.69 4.61 3.26
CA LEU A 38 33.38 4.17 4.62
C LEU A 38 33.93 2.75 4.81
N PRO A 39 34.68 2.45 5.91
CA PRO A 39 35.24 1.14 6.13
C PRO A 39 34.17 0.17 6.64
N LEU A 40 33.78 -0.80 5.82
CA LEU A 40 32.99 -1.96 6.22
C LEU A 40 33.86 -3.22 6.17
N SER A 41 33.75 -4.03 7.22
CA SER A 41 34.52 -5.24 7.47
C SER A 41 34.27 -6.31 6.39
N SER A 42 35.30 -7.16 6.20
CA SER A 42 35.52 -8.02 5.03
C SER A 42 34.76 -9.35 4.98
N ASP A 43 33.63 -9.54 5.66
CA ASP A 43 33.06 -10.89 5.78
C ASP A 43 31.62 -11.08 5.25
N ASP A 44 30.98 -10.08 4.57
CA ASP A 44 29.64 -10.24 4.04
C ASP A 44 29.54 -9.83 2.57
N ARG A 45 30.32 -10.47 1.67
CA ARG A 45 30.12 -10.33 0.22
C ARG A 45 29.57 -11.62 -0.38
N GLU A 46 28.37 -11.99 -0.04
CA GLU A 46 27.52 -12.77 -0.94
C GLU A 46 26.74 -11.80 -1.82
N SER A 47 27.33 -11.41 -2.94
CA SER A 47 26.63 -10.74 -4.01
C SER A 47 25.68 -11.74 -4.67
N VAL A 48 24.40 -11.68 -4.29
CA VAL A 48 23.31 -12.31 -5.06
C VAL A 48 23.25 -11.60 -6.40
N GLN A 49 23.97 -12.10 -7.39
CA GLN A 49 23.77 -11.76 -8.79
C GLN A 49 22.44 -12.39 -9.23
N LEU A 50 21.37 -11.60 -9.20
CA LEU A 50 20.18 -11.87 -10.00
C LEU A 50 20.57 -11.75 -11.46
N GLY A 51 20.98 -12.84 -12.07
CA GLY A 51 21.18 -12.94 -13.51
C GLY A 51 19.86 -12.57 -14.24
N PRO A 52 19.95 -12.04 -15.48
CA PRO A 52 18.76 -11.76 -16.27
C PRO A 52 17.96 -13.05 -16.42
N GLN A 53 16.77 -13.09 -15.84
CA GLN A 53 15.83 -14.19 -16.08
C GLN A 53 15.59 -14.26 -17.58
N LYS A 54 16.13 -15.31 -18.21
CA LYS A 54 15.79 -15.64 -19.58
C LYS A 54 14.29 -15.85 -19.65
N LEU A 55 13.59 -14.96 -20.36
CA LEU A 55 12.22 -15.23 -20.82
C LEU A 55 12.21 -16.63 -21.41
N PRO A 56 11.27 -17.50 -21.03
CA PRO A 56 11.11 -18.79 -21.68
C PRO A 56 10.93 -18.52 -23.19
N LYS A 57 11.72 -19.22 -24.01
CA LYS A 57 11.56 -19.17 -25.47
C LYS A 57 10.14 -19.62 -25.77
N LEU A 58 9.40 -18.79 -26.49
CA LEU A 58 8.14 -19.20 -27.12
C LEU A 58 8.45 -20.39 -28.04
N ASP A 59 8.11 -21.58 -27.59
CA ASP A 59 7.96 -22.72 -28.50
C ASP A 59 6.68 -22.48 -29.29
N ASN A 60 6.82 -22.43 -30.63
CA ASN A 60 5.74 -22.17 -31.60
C ASN A 60 4.75 -23.33 -31.72
N ASN A 61 4.31 -23.92 -30.62
CA ASN A 61 3.22 -24.88 -30.60
C ASN A 61 1.95 -24.20 -30.08
N CYS A 62 1.17 -23.68 -31.00
CA CYS A 62 -0.08 -22.94 -30.79
C CYS A 62 -1.23 -23.81 -30.24
N ASN A 63 -1.13 -24.38 -29.06
CA ASN A 63 -2.31 -24.96 -28.36
C ASN A 63 -2.05 -25.34 -26.88
N GLU A 64 -0.95 -24.92 -26.26
CA GLU A 64 -0.83 -25.07 -24.79
C GLU A 64 -1.39 -23.82 -24.12
N SER A 65 -2.42 -23.98 -23.34
CA SER A 65 -2.93 -22.94 -22.45
C SER A 65 -1.79 -22.45 -21.56
N LEU A 66 -1.48 -21.13 -21.64
CA LEU A 66 -0.44 -20.52 -20.83
C LEU A 66 -0.92 -20.43 -19.40
N ILE A 67 -0.44 -21.34 -18.53
CA ILE A 67 -0.74 -21.28 -17.09
C ILE A 67 0.32 -20.41 -16.41
N ILE A 68 -0.10 -19.33 -15.78
CA ILE A 68 0.78 -18.39 -15.08
C ILE A 68 0.28 -18.09 -13.67
N THR A 69 1.20 -17.79 -12.75
CA THR A 69 0.82 -17.33 -11.42
C THR A 69 0.36 -15.86 -11.47
N VAL A 70 -0.43 -15.43 -10.47
CA VAL A 70 -0.85 -14.02 -10.36
C VAL A 70 0.36 -13.10 -10.24
N ASP A 71 1.41 -13.53 -9.53
CA ASP A 71 2.64 -12.77 -9.34
C ASP A 71 3.40 -12.58 -10.64
N ASP A 72 3.51 -13.64 -11.46
CA ASP A 72 4.13 -13.55 -12.78
C ASP A 72 3.33 -12.64 -13.72
N ALA A 73 2.00 -12.71 -13.65
CA ALA A 73 1.13 -11.84 -14.44
C ALA A 73 1.32 -10.36 -14.08
N ILE A 74 1.40 -10.03 -12.78
CA ILE A 74 1.66 -8.68 -12.29
C ILE A 74 3.09 -8.22 -12.63
N GLU A 75 4.08 -9.11 -12.56
CA GLU A 75 5.46 -8.78 -12.93
C GLU A 75 5.57 -8.48 -14.44
N ARG A 76 4.93 -9.26 -15.32
CA ARG A 76 4.82 -8.99 -16.77
C ARG A 76 4.07 -7.68 -17.05
N LEU A 77 2.99 -7.40 -16.27
CA LEU A 77 2.27 -6.14 -16.35
C LEU A 77 3.17 -4.95 -16.04
N GLY A 78 4.11 -5.09 -15.11
CA GLY A 78 5.03 -4.03 -14.70
C GLY A 78 4.33 -2.80 -14.13
N SER A 79 5.03 -1.66 -14.11
CA SER A 79 4.49 -0.39 -13.62
C SER A 79 4.10 0.53 -14.79
N GLY A 80 2.94 1.18 -14.70
CA GLY A 80 2.43 2.07 -15.74
C GLY A 80 1.35 3.02 -15.22
N ARG A 81 0.54 3.54 -16.14
CA ARG A 81 -0.53 4.49 -15.82
C ARG A 81 -1.58 3.93 -14.87
N PHE A 82 -1.91 2.65 -15.03
CA PHE A 82 -2.86 1.96 -14.16
C PHE A 82 -2.40 2.00 -12.70
N GLN A 83 -1.15 1.60 -12.43
CA GLN A 83 -0.58 1.62 -11.07
C GLN A 83 -0.48 3.04 -10.53
N LEU A 84 -0.22 4.05 -11.38
CA LEU A 84 -0.18 5.45 -10.97
C LEU A 84 -1.55 5.96 -10.50
N VAL A 85 -2.63 5.57 -11.16
CA VAL A 85 -4.00 5.95 -10.77
C VAL A 85 -4.35 5.33 -9.42
N VAL A 86 -4.06 4.03 -9.23
CA VAL A 86 -4.28 3.35 -7.95
C VAL A 86 -3.42 3.97 -6.84
N LEU A 87 -2.15 4.27 -7.13
CA LEU A 87 -1.25 4.96 -6.21
C LEU A 87 -1.80 6.34 -5.81
N THR A 88 -2.37 7.09 -6.76
CA THR A 88 -2.95 8.40 -6.47
C THR A 88 -4.18 8.29 -5.57
N ALA A 89 -5.07 7.32 -5.83
CA ALA A 89 -6.24 7.08 -4.98
C ALA A 89 -5.85 6.68 -3.56
N ALA A 90 -4.95 5.71 -3.42
CA ALA A 90 -4.43 5.27 -2.13
C ALA A 90 -3.65 6.38 -1.43
N GLY A 91 -2.81 7.12 -2.16
CA GLY A 91 -2.02 8.24 -1.65
C GLY A 91 -2.88 9.38 -1.12
N LEU A 92 -3.95 9.77 -1.81
CA LEU A 92 -4.90 10.77 -1.32
C LEU A 92 -5.60 10.32 -0.03
N CYS A 93 -5.86 9.02 0.11
CA CYS A 93 -6.40 8.45 1.33
C CYS A 93 -5.40 8.55 2.49
N PHE A 94 -4.13 8.26 2.23
CA PHE A 94 -3.03 8.43 3.19
C PHE A 94 -2.80 9.90 3.56
N ALA A 95 -2.89 10.81 2.59
CA ALA A 95 -2.86 12.25 2.85
C ALA A 95 -4.02 12.67 3.76
N ALA A 96 -5.23 12.14 3.53
CA ALA A 96 -6.39 12.40 4.36
C ALA A 96 -6.18 11.91 5.81
N ASP A 97 -5.55 10.77 6.02
CA ASP A 97 -5.20 10.25 7.36
C ASP A 97 -4.22 11.21 8.06
N ALA A 98 -3.12 11.58 7.40
CA ALA A 98 -2.19 12.57 7.91
C ALA A 98 -2.89 13.88 8.31
N MET A 99 -3.82 14.32 7.44
CA MET A 99 -4.60 15.53 7.71
C MET A 99 -5.49 15.38 8.93
N GLN A 100 -6.15 14.23 9.14
CA GLN A 100 -6.99 14.01 10.31
C GLN A 100 -6.20 14.04 11.62
N VAL A 101 -5.00 13.45 11.65
CA VAL A 101 -4.14 13.47 12.85
C VAL A 101 -3.72 14.88 13.22
N ILE A 102 -3.26 15.67 12.24
CA ILE A 102 -2.82 17.05 12.48
C ILE A 102 -4.00 18.00 12.73
N LEU A 103 -5.09 17.83 11.97
CA LEU A 103 -6.34 18.60 12.18
C LEU A 103 -6.83 18.46 13.63
N LEU A 104 -6.78 17.24 14.18
CA LEU A 104 -7.22 16.99 15.54
C LEU A 104 -6.43 17.81 16.57
N SER A 105 -5.12 18.00 16.36
CA SER A 105 -4.29 18.82 17.23
C SER A 105 -4.71 20.30 17.22
N PHE A 106 -5.02 20.85 16.05
CA PHE A 106 -5.52 22.23 15.94
C PHE A 106 -6.96 22.35 16.48
N LEU A 107 -7.82 21.39 16.12
CA LEU A 107 -9.23 21.39 16.50
C LEU A 107 -9.41 21.31 18.02
N SER A 108 -8.64 20.44 18.69
CA SER A 108 -8.72 20.27 20.14
C SER A 108 -8.39 21.56 20.89
N GLU A 109 -7.38 22.32 20.42
CA GLU A 109 -7.00 23.59 21.06
C GLU A 109 -8.03 24.69 20.80
N VAL A 110 -8.54 24.79 19.56
CA VAL A 110 -9.57 25.79 19.21
C VAL A 110 -10.87 25.53 20.00
N LEU A 111 -11.30 24.27 20.06
CA LEU A 111 -12.51 23.90 20.82
C LEU A 111 -12.34 24.06 22.33
N ARG A 112 -11.14 23.84 22.86
CA ARG A 112 -10.82 24.10 24.27
C ARG A 112 -11.12 25.53 24.63
N ILE A 113 -10.75 26.49 23.77
CA ILE A 113 -10.97 27.92 24.00
C ILE A 113 -12.44 28.28 23.75
N GLU A 114 -13.03 27.87 22.62
CA GLU A 114 -14.38 28.26 22.21
C GLU A 114 -15.47 27.67 23.13
N TRP A 115 -15.30 26.41 23.56
CA TRP A 115 -16.28 25.70 24.40
C TRP A 115 -15.87 25.67 25.88
N ASN A 116 -14.76 26.33 26.24
CA ASN A 116 -14.22 26.38 27.62
C ASN A 116 -14.05 24.97 28.22
N LEU A 117 -13.45 24.06 27.45
CA LEU A 117 -13.27 22.67 27.86
C LEU A 117 -12.12 22.50 28.85
N ASN A 118 -12.28 21.55 29.79
CA ASN A 118 -11.22 21.12 30.66
C ASN A 118 -10.12 20.33 29.92
N VAL A 119 -8.96 20.19 30.57
CA VAL A 119 -7.84 19.41 29.99
C VAL A 119 -8.24 17.96 29.72
N GLU A 120 -9.01 17.35 30.60
CA GLU A 120 -9.49 15.98 30.45
C GLU A 120 -10.46 15.84 29.28
N GLU A 121 -11.40 16.76 29.10
CA GLU A 121 -12.34 16.79 27.97
C GLU A 121 -11.61 16.97 26.65
N THR A 122 -10.59 17.83 26.61
CA THR A 122 -9.75 18.04 25.42
C THR A 122 -8.94 16.78 25.07
N ALA A 123 -8.36 16.11 26.06
CA ALA A 123 -7.65 14.86 25.85
C ALA A 123 -8.60 13.74 25.37
N PHE A 124 -9.86 13.74 25.83
CA PHE A 124 -10.85 12.76 25.41
C PHE A 124 -11.27 12.92 23.95
N ILE A 125 -11.28 14.15 23.41
CA ILE A 125 -11.49 14.43 21.97
C ILE A 125 -10.48 13.66 21.12
N THR A 126 -9.21 13.70 21.50
CA THR A 126 -8.16 12.96 20.78
C THR A 126 -8.28 11.45 20.97
N SER A 127 -8.55 11.03 22.20
CA SER A 127 -8.64 9.61 22.54
C SER A 127 -9.77 8.89 21.82
N ILE A 128 -10.93 9.53 21.66
CA ILE A 128 -12.12 8.92 21.06
C ILE A 128 -11.90 8.58 19.59
N LEU A 129 -11.13 9.39 18.86
CA LEU A 129 -10.77 9.11 17.47
C LEU A 129 -9.92 7.85 17.38
N PHE A 130 -8.90 7.70 18.24
CA PHE A 130 -8.06 6.50 18.23
C PHE A 130 -8.82 5.25 18.70
N ILE A 131 -9.75 5.40 19.65
CA ILE A 131 -10.66 4.31 20.03
C ILE A 131 -11.47 3.88 18.80
N GLY A 132 -12.05 4.83 18.06
CA GLY A 132 -12.73 4.55 16.80
C GLY A 132 -11.85 3.81 15.80
N ALA A 133 -10.58 4.24 15.64
CA ALA A 133 -9.62 3.62 14.74
C ALA A 133 -9.33 2.15 15.12
N ILE A 134 -9.20 1.84 16.41
CA ILE A 134 -9.03 0.46 16.88
C ILE A 134 -10.23 -0.40 16.47
N PHE A 135 -11.46 0.07 16.71
CA PHE A 135 -12.66 -0.66 16.31
C PHE A 135 -12.76 -0.78 14.79
N GLY A 136 -12.39 0.27 14.05
CA GLY A 136 -12.34 0.26 12.59
C GLY A 136 -11.38 -0.79 12.05
N THR A 137 -10.16 -0.82 12.56
CA THR A 137 -9.15 -1.81 12.12
C THR A 137 -9.59 -3.24 12.40
N LEU A 138 -10.13 -3.49 13.59
CA LEU A 138 -10.60 -4.82 13.99
C LEU A 138 -11.81 -5.31 13.17
N THR A 139 -12.58 -4.40 12.59
CA THR A 139 -13.81 -4.75 11.85
C THR A 139 -13.61 -4.65 10.34
N LEU A 140 -13.03 -3.54 9.84
CA LEU A 140 -12.92 -3.28 8.41
C LEU A 140 -11.81 -4.12 7.75
N GLY A 141 -10.73 -4.46 8.45
CA GLY A 141 -9.68 -5.34 7.96
C GLY A 141 -10.23 -6.73 7.61
N PRO A 142 -10.74 -7.51 8.57
CA PRO A 142 -11.33 -8.82 8.29
C PRO A 142 -12.53 -8.77 7.34
N LEU A 143 -13.25 -7.64 7.28
CA LEU A 143 -14.35 -7.46 6.34
C LEU A 143 -13.82 -7.28 4.91
N ALA A 144 -12.66 -6.64 4.72
CA ALA A 144 -12.00 -6.51 3.43
C ALA A 144 -11.56 -7.86 2.89
N ASP A 145 -11.04 -8.75 3.74
CA ASP A 145 -10.67 -10.12 3.36
C ASP A 145 -11.88 -10.97 2.95
N LYS A 146 -13.05 -10.70 3.53
CA LYS A 146 -14.29 -11.44 3.22
C LYS A 146 -15.05 -10.89 2.02
N LYS A 147 -15.23 -9.56 1.94
CA LYS A 147 -16.12 -8.90 0.97
C LYS A 147 -15.39 -8.26 -0.21
N GLY A 148 -14.08 -8.16 -0.15
CA GLY A 148 -13.25 -7.51 -1.15
C GLY A 148 -12.58 -6.25 -0.63
N ARG A 149 -11.45 -5.93 -1.23
CA ARG A 149 -10.63 -4.78 -0.83
C ARG A 149 -11.28 -3.45 -1.24
N LYS A 150 -11.76 -3.36 -2.51
CA LYS A 150 -12.35 -2.14 -3.07
C LYS A 150 -13.59 -1.64 -2.31
N PRO A 151 -14.63 -2.44 -2.02
CA PRO A 151 -15.82 -1.93 -1.36
C PRO A 151 -15.52 -1.43 0.06
N ILE A 152 -14.59 -2.04 0.76
CA ILE A 152 -14.21 -1.63 2.12
C ILE A 152 -13.34 -0.36 2.08
N PHE A 153 -12.44 -0.22 1.10
CA PHE A 153 -11.74 1.03 0.85
C PHE A 153 -12.73 2.19 0.65
N LEU A 154 -13.70 2.02 -0.26
CA LEU A 154 -14.71 3.04 -0.53
C LEU A 154 -15.60 3.34 0.69
N LEU A 155 -15.94 2.32 1.45
CA LEU A 155 -16.71 2.48 2.69
C LEU A 155 -15.92 3.30 3.72
N ALA A 156 -14.67 2.93 4.00
CA ALA A 156 -13.81 3.61 4.96
C ALA A 156 -13.60 5.09 4.58
N ALA A 157 -13.20 5.35 3.32
CA ALA A 157 -13.01 6.70 2.81
C ALA A 157 -14.32 7.53 2.82
N SER A 158 -15.47 6.91 2.52
CA SER A 158 -16.79 7.57 2.59
C SER A 158 -17.20 7.91 4.01
N ILE A 159 -16.88 7.07 4.99
CA ILE A 159 -17.11 7.36 6.41
C ILE A 159 -16.26 8.55 6.84
N ILE A 160 -14.96 8.55 6.54
CA ILE A 160 -14.07 9.67 6.89
C ILE A 160 -14.56 10.98 6.30
N SER A 161 -14.87 11.00 5.01
CA SER A 161 -15.27 12.21 4.32
C SER A 161 -16.64 12.72 4.78
N SER A 162 -17.62 11.84 4.97
CA SER A 162 -18.98 12.24 5.39
C SER A 162 -19.02 12.70 6.85
N PHE A 163 -18.43 11.93 7.75
CA PHE A 163 -18.36 12.32 9.16
C PHE A 163 -17.36 13.46 9.40
N GLY A 164 -16.32 13.60 8.59
CA GLY A 164 -15.44 14.76 8.59
C GLY A 164 -16.21 16.05 8.33
N VAL A 165 -17.12 16.07 7.35
CA VAL A 165 -18.03 17.21 7.12
C VAL A 165 -19.01 17.36 8.30
N ALA A 166 -19.54 16.27 8.82
CA ALA A 166 -20.45 16.30 9.96
C ALA A 166 -19.82 16.94 11.21
N VAL A 167 -18.52 16.74 11.47
CA VAL A 167 -17.77 17.43 12.53
C VAL A 167 -17.93 18.94 12.45
N ALA A 168 -17.90 19.52 11.25
CA ALA A 168 -18.05 20.97 11.06
C ALA A 168 -19.48 21.48 11.37
N MET A 169 -20.47 20.61 11.38
CA MET A 169 -21.89 20.95 11.62
C MET A 169 -22.30 20.81 13.10
N VAL A 170 -21.45 20.21 13.92
CA VAL A 170 -21.75 19.92 15.32
C VAL A 170 -21.62 21.15 16.22
N ASN A 171 -22.55 21.29 17.18
CA ASN A 171 -22.58 22.34 18.18
C ASN A 171 -22.59 21.81 19.62
N SER A 172 -22.40 20.51 19.82
CA SER A 172 -22.43 19.85 21.12
C SER A 172 -21.22 18.94 21.29
N TYR A 173 -20.62 18.96 22.47
CA TYR A 173 -19.47 18.13 22.82
C TYR A 173 -19.73 16.62 22.59
N TRP A 174 -20.87 16.10 23.06
CA TRP A 174 -21.20 14.68 22.88
C TRP A 174 -21.40 14.28 21.42
N ALA A 175 -22.02 15.16 20.64
CA ALA A 175 -22.18 14.92 19.20
C ALA A 175 -20.84 14.99 18.47
N LEU A 176 -19.92 15.87 18.92
CA LEU A 176 -18.55 15.92 18.41
C LEU A 176 -17.83 14.60 18.67
N LEU A 177 -17.89 14.07 19.89
CA LEU A 177 -17.27 12.79 20.22
C LEU A 177 -17.81 11.65 19.35
N ALA A 178 -19.13 11.59 19.17
CA ALA A 178 -19.76 10.58 18.32
C ALA A 178 -19.30 10.68 16.85
N THR A 179 -19.21 11.89 16.30
CA THR A 179 -18.73 12.10 14.92
C THR A 179 -17.24 11.78 14.77
N LEU A 180 -16.41 12.17 15.74
CA LEU A 180 -14.98 11.85 15.75
C LEU A 180 -14.73 10.34 15.93
N PHE A 181 -15.53 9.65 16.73
CA PHE A 181 -15.46 8.19 16.79
C PHE A 181 -15.69 7.56 15.44
N MET A 182 -16.70 8.04 14.68
CA MET A 182 -16.99 7.54 13.32
C MET A 182 -15.89 7.88 12.32
N VAL A 183 -15.30 9.09 12.41
CA VAL A 183 -14.10 9.43 11.60
C VAL A 183 -12.97 8.45 11.91
N GLY A 184 -12.68 8.23 13.21
CA GLY A 184 -11.68 7.26 13.65
C GLY A 184 -11.98 5.85 13.15
N PHE A 185 -13.23 5.41 13.20
CA PHE A 185 -13.64 4.11 12.67
C PHE A 185 -13.30 3.97 11.18
N GLY A 186 -13.54 5.01 10.38
CA GLY A 186 -13.11 5.05 8.97
C GLY A 186 -11.59 5.01 8.82
N VAL A 187 -10.85 5.78 9.65
CA VAL A 187 -9.37 5.79 9.67
C VAL A 187 -8.81 4.39 9.89
N GLY A 188 -9.43 3.59 10.77
CA GLY A 188 -9.04 2.19 10.98
C GLY A 188 -9.09 1.31 9.74
N GLY A 189 -9.87 1.70 8.70
CA GLY A 189 -9.94 1.00 7.41
C GLY A 189 -8.91 1.47 6.37
N LEU A 190 -8.07 2.44 6.67
CA LEU A 190 -7.11 3.02 5.70
C LEU A 190 -5.91 2.13 5.39
N THR A 191 -5.74 1.00 6.06
CA THR A 191 -4.79 -0.03 5.65
C THR A 191 -5.19 -0.70 4.33
N VAL A 192 -6.49 -0.79 4.06
CA VAL A 192 -7.04 -1.48 2.88
C VAL A 192 -6.58 -0.88 1.54
N PRO A 193 -6.59 0.45 1.29
CA PRO A 193 -6.05 1.03 0.06
C PRO A 193 -4.54 0.80 -0.11
N PHE A 194 -3.79 0.71 0.99
CA PHE A 194 -2.38 0.34 0.95
C PHE A 194 -2.20 -1.12 0.48
N ASP A 195 -3.03 -2.03 1.00
CA ASP A 195 -3.01 -3.44 0.60
C ASP A 195 -3.37 -3.60 -0.89
N ILE A 196 -4.42 -2.91 -1.38
CA ILE A 196 -4.78 -2.92 -2.81
C ILE A 196 -3.57 -2.51 -3.67
N LEU A 197 -2.89 -1.42 -3.30
CA LEU A 197 -1.73 -0.97 -4.05
C LEU A 197 -0.60 -1.99 -3.99
N ALA A 198 -0.29 -2.55 -2.81
CA ALA A 198 0.76 -3.55 -2.64
C ALA A 198 0.50 -4.84 -3.46
N GLU A 199 -0.77 -5.21 -3.62
CA GLU A 199 -1.21 -6.39 -4.37
C GLU A 199 -1.19 -6.19 -5.90
N ILE A 200 -1.25 -4.96 -6.39
CA ILE A 200 -1.20 -4.63 -7.84
C ILE A 200 0.22 -4.29 -8.32
N LEU A 201 1.14 -4.01 -7.38
CA LEU A 201 2.50 -3.63 -7.72
C LEU A 201 3.40 -4.83 -7.97
N PRO A 202 4.24 -4.79 -9.05
CA PRO A 202 5.27 -5.80 -9.29
C PRO A 202 6.22 -5.93 -8.10
N ALA A 203 6.60 -7.16 -7.76
CA ALA A 203 7.48 -7.46 -6.63
C ALA A 203 8.82 -6.70 -6.73
N SER A 204 9.39 -6.62 -7.93
CA SER A 204 10.66 -5.95 -8.24
C SER A 204 10.69 -4.45 -7.92
N ARG A 205 9.53 -3.76 -7.95
CA ARG A 205 9.39 -2.32 -7.73
C ARG A 205 8.49 -1.95 -6.57
N ARG A 206 7.90 -2.93 -5.88
CA ARG A 206 6.91 -2.72 -4.79
C ARG A 206 7.44 -1.78 -3.72
N GLY A 207 8.64 -2.02 -3.19
CA GLY A 207 9.21 -1.18 -2.14
C GLY A 207 9.37 0.29 -2.55
N LYS A 208 9.86 0.57 -3.76
CA LYS A 208 10.01 1.95 -4.26
C LYS A 208 8.66 2.67 -4.41
N ASN A 209 7.66 1.98 -4.95
CA ASN A 209 6.35 2.57 -5.16
C ASN A 209 5.57 2.76 -3.86
N LEU A 210 5.74 1.87 -2.88
CA LEU A 210 5.15 2.03 -1.55
C LEU A 210 5.77 3.21 -0.78
N LEU A 211 7.07 3.49 -0.97
CA LEU A 211 7.68 4.71 -0.41
C LEU A 211 7.05 5.99 -0.96
N VAL A 212 6.51 5.98 -2.19
CA VAL A 212 5.85 7.17 -2.76
C VAL A 212 4.58 7.53 -1.99
N ILE A 213 3.89 6.58 -1.35
CA ILE A 213 2.73 6.88 -0.49
C ILE A 213 3.12 7.79 0.68
N GLU A 214 4.32 7.63 1.25
CA GLU A 214 4.79 8.44 2.37
C GLU A 214 4.97 9.92 1.99
N TYR A 215 5.23 10.21 0.71
CA TYR A 215 5.21 11.60 0.24
C TYR A 215 3.81 12.21 0.28
N PHE A 216 2.76 11.42 0.01
CA PHE A 216 1.39 11.90 0.16
C PHE A 216 1.06 12.21 1.62
N TRP A 217 1.58 11.43 2.58
CA TRP A 217 1.48 11.72 4.01
C TRP A 217 2.08 13.10 4.31
N THR A 218 3.32 13.33 3.86
CA THR A 218 4.01 14.60 4.07
C THR A 218 3.26 15.78 3.42
N VAL A 219 2.77 15.60 2.19
CA VAL A 219 1.97 16.62 1.49
C VAL A 219 0.68 16.91 2.26
N GLY A 220 0.02 15.89 2.81
CA GLY A 220 -1.16 16.03 3.67
C GLY A 220 -0.89 16.89 4.90
N VAL A 221 0.20 16.62 5.62
CA VAL A 221 0.64 17.40 6.79
C VAL A 221 0.87 18.87 6.41
N LEU A 222 1.64 19.13 5.35
CA LEU A 222 1.92 20.49 4.88
C LEU A 222 0.64 21.23 4.46
N PHE A 223 -0.26 20.52 3.78
CA PHE A 223 -1.54 21.08 3.36
C PHE A 223 -2.36 21.56 4.56
N VAL A 224 -2.50 20.71 5.60
CA VAL A 224 -3.25 21.09 6.80
C VAL A 224 -2.64 22.29 7.50
N VAL A 225 -1.32 22.33 7.66
CA VAL A 225 -0.62 23.44 8.30
C VAL A 225 -0.86 24.75 7.51
N CYS A 226 -0.76 24.69 6.18
CA CYS A 226 -1.06 25.85 5.34
C CYS A 226 -2.50 26.31 5.48
N ILE A 227 -3.48 25.40 5.44
CA ILE A 227 -4.90 25.75 5.59
C ILE A 227 -5.18 26.28 7.01
N ALA A 228 -4.60 25.68 8.05
CA ALA A 228 -4.73 26.17 9.42
C ALA A 228 -4.24 27.63 9.54
N TYR A 229 -3.11 27.96 8.93
CA TYR A 229 -2.57 29.33 8.92
C TYR A 229 -3.55 30.33 8.30
N TYR A 230 -4.19 29.97 7.16
CA TYR A 230 -5.13 30.87 6.48
C TYR A 230 -6.52 30.94 7.14
N THR A 231 -6.98 29.85 7.74
CA THR A 231 -8.37 29.75 8.25
C THR A 231 -8.48 30.07 9.74
N LEU A 232 -7.47 29.73 10.55
CA LEU A 232 -7.49 29.94 11.99
C LEU A 232 -6.86 31.29 12.37
N GLY A 233 -6.00 31.86 11.51
CA GLY A 233 -5.39 33.18 11.71
C GLY A 233 -4.42 33.26 12.88
N ASP A 234 -3.98 34.50 13.23
CA ASP A 234 -3.04 34.78 14.33
C ASP A 234 -3.70 34.66 15.73
N GLY A 235 -4.30 33.54 16.08
CA GLY A 235 -4.73 33.22 17.45
C GLY A 235 -5.73 34.18 18.15
N ASN A 236 -5.94 35.38 17.61
CA ASN A 236 -6.77 36.43 18.20
C ASN A 236 -8.07 36.73 17.45
N LYS A 237 -8.29 36.09 16.30
CA LYS A 237 -9.57 36.10 15.60
C LYS A 237 -10.04 34.67 15.57
N THR A 238 -11.20 34.41 16.11
CA THR A 238 -11.95 33.17 15.98
C THR A 238 -12.14 32.85 14.49
N GLY A 239 -11.09 32.31 13.88
CA GLY A 239 -11.15 31.80 12.53
C GLY A 239 -12.20 30.69 12.50
N SER A 240 -12.87 30.50 11.36
CA SER A 240 -13.90 29.49 11.25
C SER A 240 -13.26 28.09 11.21
N TRP A 241 -13.04 27.46 12.35
CA TRP A 241 -12.57 26.09 12.43
C TRP A 241 -13.46 25.11 11.63
N ARG A 242 -14.73 25.46 11.45
CA ARG A 242 -15.66 24.67 10.62
C ARG A 242 -15.23 24.65 9.16
N ILE A 243 -14.81 25.81 8.62
CA ILE A 243 -14.27 25.90 7.24
C ILE A 243 -12.96 25.10 7.14
N PHE A 244 -12.10 25.22 8.13
CA PHE A 244 -10.85 24.47 8.21
C PHE A 244 -11.10 22.94 8.10
N VAL A 245 -12.01 22.42 8.92
CA VAL A 245 -12.39 20.99 8.91
C VAL A 245 -12.93 20.57 7.55
N VAL A 246 -13.86 21.33 6.95
CA VAL A 246 -14.45 21.01 5.64
C VAL A 246 -13.39 20.95 4.55
N ILE A 247 -12.48 21.93 4.49
CA ILE A 247 -11.42 21.94 3.48
C ILE A 247 -10.51 20.71 3.62
N CYS A 248 -10.20 20.30 4.85
CA CYS A 248 -9.37 19.11 5.11
C CYS A 248 -10.05 17.80 4.71
N THR A 249 -11.39 17.76 4.52
CA THR A 249 -12.06 16.54 4.02
C THR A 249 -12.05 16.41 2.50
N ILE A 250 -11.77 17.49 1.76
CA ILE A 250 -11.84 17.50 0.29
C ILE A 250 -10.95 16.43 -0.36
N PRO A 251 -9.67 16.25 0.02
CA PRO A 251 -8.82 15.22 -0.58
C PRO A 251 -9.36 13.80 -0.41
N CYS A 252 -10.01 13.51 0.72
CA CYS A 252 -10.64 12.22 0.96
C CYS A 252 -11.84 11.99 0.00
N TRP A 253 -12.65 13.01 -0.28
CA TRP A 253 -13.69 12.94 -1.29
C TRP A 253 -13.14 12.66 -2.69
N PHE A 254 -12.02 13.29 -3.05
CA PHE A 254 -11.34 12.97 -4.31
C PHE A 254 -10.84 11.52 -4.34
N SER A 255 -10.32 11.00 -3.23
CA SER A 255 -9.92 9.59 -3.12
C SER A 255 -11.12 8.66 -3.35
N VAL A 256 -12.28 8.95 -2.76
CA VAL A 256 -13.52 8.17 -2.99
C VAL A 256 -13.91 8.20 -4.46
N LEU A 257 -13.88 9.38 -5.09
CA LEU A 257 -14.28 9.55 -6.48
C LEU A 257 -13.37 8.77 -7.43
N ILE A 258 -12.05 8.93 -7.27
CA ILE A 258 -11.06 8.21 -8.09
C ILE A 258 -11.15 6.71 -7.81
N GLY A 259 -11.27 6.32 -6.55
CA GLY A 259 -11.40 4.92 -6.14
C GLY A 259 -12.63 4.24 -6.74
N TYR A 260 -13.76 4.91 -6.76
CA TYR A 260 -15.00 4.37 -7.32
C TYR A 260 -14.88 4.07 -8.82
N PHE A 261 -14.36 5.04 -9.61
CA PHE A 261 -14.32 4.93 -11.06
C PHE A 261 -13.12 4.16 -11.60
N TYR A 262 -11.98 4.25 -10.98
CA TYR A 262 -10.72 3.79 -11.58
C TYR A 262 -10.01 2.67 -10.82
N VAL A 263 -10.26 2.50 -9.52
CA VAL A 263 -9.61 1.43 -8.76
C VAL A 263 -10.42 0.15 -8.90
N PRO A 264 -9.89 -0.93 -9.48
CA PRO A 264 -10.56 -2.22 -9.53
C PRO A 264 -10.44 -2.96 -8.21
N GLU A 265 -11.03 -4.16 -8.14
CA GLU A 265 -10.77 -5.10 -7.06
C GLU A 265 -9.36 -5.68 -7.19
N SER A 266 -8.80 -6.19 -6.09
CA SER A 266 -7.51 -6.83 -6.11
C SER A 266 -7.54 -8.15 -6.88
N PRO A 267 -6.65 -8.34 -7.89
CA PRO A 267 -6.53 -9.61 -8.60
C PRO A 267 -6.15 -10.77 -7.65
N ARG A 268 -5.29 -10.52 -6.65
CA ARG A 268 -4.90 -11.53 -5.66
C ARG A 268 -6.10 -11.97 -4.82
N TRP A 269 -6.88 -11.00 -4.33
CA TRP A 269 -8.09 -11.31 -3.59
C TRP A 269 -9.12 -12.09 -4.43
N LEU A 270 -9.27 -11.76 -5.71
CA LEU A 270 -10.15 -12.52 -6.61
C LEU A 270 -9.68 -13.96 -6.76
N CYS A 271 -8.38 -14.18 -6.91
CA CYS A 271 -7.81 -15.53 -7.02
C CYS A 271 -7.99 -16.33 -5.72
N SER A 272 -7.80 -15.72 -4.54
CA SER A 272 -8.05 -16.39 -3.26
C SER A 272 -9.54 -16.77 -3.06
N LYS A 273 -10.45 -16.16 -3.83
CA LYS A 273 -11.89 -16.53 -3.86
C LYS A 273 -12.25 -17.45 -5.03
N GLY A 274 -11.27 -17.96 -5.79
CA GLY A 274 -11.50 -18.82 -6.94
C GLY A 274 -12.06 -18.12 -8.18
N ARG A 275 -12.06 -16.78 -8.22
CA ARG A 275 -12.60 -15.95 -9.32
C ARG A 275 -11.50 -15.58 -10.32
N TYR A 276 -10.83 -16.59 -10.89
CA TYR A 276 -9.64 -16.42 -11.74
C TYR A 276 -9.92 -15.67 -13.03
N GLU A 277 -11.07 -15.89 -13.66
CA GLU A 277 -11.47 -15.21 -14.90
C GLU A 277 -11.58 -13.69 -14.68
N GLU A 278 -12.20 -13.29 -13.57
CA GLU A 278 -12.34 -11.86 -13.26
C GLU A 278 -10.98 -11.21 -12.93
N ALA A 279 -10.10 -11.92 -12.23
CA ALA A 279 -8.74 -11.47 -11.99
C ALA A 279 -7.99 -11.24 -13.31
N LEU A 280 -8.10 -12.17 -14.25
CA LEU A 280 -7.47 -12.06 -15.57
C LEU A 280 -8.03 -10.87 -16.38
N ILE A 281 -9.35 -10.64 -16.33
CA ILE A 281 -9.97 -9.47 -16.99
C ILE A 281 -9.37 -8.16 -16.45
N ILE A 282 -9.20 -8.04 -15.12
CA ILE A 282 -8.60 -6.86 -14.51
C ILE A 282 -7.14 -6.70 -14.92
N ILE A 283 -6.37 -7.77 -14.97
CA ILE A 283 -4.96 -7.76 -15.40
C ILE A 283 -4.84 -7.35 -16.88
N ARG A 284 -5.69 -7.87 -17.75
CA ARG A 284 -5.75 -7.48 -19.18
C ARG A 284 -6.12 -6.01 -19.33
N HIS A 285 -7.15 -5.54 -18.65
CA HIS A 285 -7.54 -4.12 -18.64
C HIS A 285 -6.40 -3.21 -18.12
N ALA A 286 -5.66 -3.65 -17.12
CA ALA A 286 -4.49 -2.94 -16.63
C ALA A 286 -3.37 -2.87 -17.68
N ALA A 287 -3.17 -3.94 -18.49
CA ALA A 287 -2.20 -3.96 -19.59
C ALA A 287 -2.61 -2.98 -20.69
N GLU A 288 -3.89 -2.95 -21.08
CA GLU A 288 -4.46 -1.96 -22.02
C GLU A 288 -4.23 -0.53 -21.56
N THR A 289 -4.56 -0.23 -20.30
CA THR A 289 -4.36 1.09 -19.67
C THR A 289 -2.90 1.50 -19.68
N ASN A 290 -1.99 0.54 -19.50
CA ASN A 290 -0.54 0.73 -19.59
C ASN A 290 -0.01 0.79 -21.03
N ARG A 291 -0.88 0.66 -22.04
CA ARG A 291 -0.55 0.64 -23.47
C ARG A 291 0.44 -0.47 -23.83
N LYS A 292 0.29 -1.63 -23.22
CA LYS A 292 1.03 -2.84 -23.55
C LYS A 292 0.22 -3.71 -24.49
N ASP A 293 0.91 -4.49 -25.29
CA ASP A 293 0.27 -5.48 -26.15
C ASP A 293 -0.26 -6.63 -25.29
N VAL A 294 -1.59 -6.70 -25.19
CA VAL A 294 -2.29 -7.66 -24.33
C VAL A 294 -2.14 -9.07 -24.87
N ASP A 295 -2.22 -9.24 -26.21
CA ASP A 295 -2.15 -10.56 -26.85
C ASP A 295 -0.76 -11.18 -26.75
N LEU A 296 0.28 -10.31 -26.71
CA LEU A 296 1.65 -10.74 -26.49
C LEU A 296 1.91 -11.14 -25.03
N LEU A 297 1.31 -10.43 -24.06
CA LEU A 297 1.52 -10.69 -22.65
C LEU A 297 0.64 -11.83 -22.13
N PHE A 298 -0.61 -11.87 -22.60
CA PHE A 298 -1.66 -12.79 -22.13
C PHE A 298 -2.44 -13.32 -23.36
N PRO A 299 -1.86 -14.28 -24.13
CA PRO A 299 -2.51 -14.88 -25.30
C PRO A 299 -3.90 -15.44 -24.97
N GLU A 300 -4.72 -15.68 -26.01
CA GLU A 300 -5.98 -16.40 -25.84
C GLU A 300 -5.71 -17.80 -25.26
N GLY A 301 -6.48 -18.19 -24.24
CA GLY A 301 -6.24 -19.43 -23.51
C GLY A 301 -5.28 -19.31 -22.31
N THR A 302 -4.83 -18.08 -21.94
CA THR A 302 -4.08 -17.89 -20.70
C THR A 302 -4.99 -18.14 -19.50
N GLU A 303 -4.56 -19.00 -18.59
CA GLU A 303 -5.23 -19.32 -17.33
C GLU A 303 -4.33 -18.94 -16.15
N LEU A 304 -4.96 -18.45 -15.07
CA LEU A 304 -4.23 -18.20 -13.83
C LEU A 304 -4.16 -19.50 -13.02
N GLN A 305 -2.96 -19.79 -12.50
CA GLN A 305 -2.74 -20.98 -11.69
C GLN A 305 -3.58 -20.92 -10.43
N HIS A 306 -4.23 -22.05 -10.11
CA HIS A 306 -4.91 -22.23 -8.83
C HIS A 306 -3.86 -22.30 -7.71
N GLU A 307 -3.79 -21.28 -6.88
CA GLU A 307 -3.03 -21.31 -5.64
C GLU A 307 -4.02 -21.67 -4.53
N GLU A 308 -3.84 -22.83 -3.91
CA GLU A 308 -4.54 -23.18 -2.67
C GLU A 308 -3.92 -22.34 -1.55
N GLU A 309 -4.57 -21.22 -1.18
CA GLU A 309 -4.23 -20.53 0.05
C GLU A 309 -4.69 -21.41 1.23
N GLU A 310 -3.76 -21.90 2.05
CA GLU A 310 -4.08 -22.48 3.35
C GLU A 310 -4.84 -21.40 4.16
N GLU A 311 -6.10 -21.68 4.52
CA GLU A 311 -6.87 -20.82 5.42
C GLU A 311 -6.10 -20.68 6.74
N SER A 312 -5.35 -19.61 6.89
CA SER A 312 -4.65 -19.30 8.13
C SER A 312 -5.65 -18.76 9.15
N ASP A 313 -5.85 -19.51 10.23
CA ASP A 313 -6.65 -19.04 11.36
C ASP A 313 -5.83 -18.07 12.21
N VAL A 314 -6.44 -16.93 12.60
CA VAL A 314 -5.82 -15.95 13.51
C VAL A 314 -5.35 -16.63 14.82
N CYS A 315 -6.02 -17.69 15.25
CA CYS A 315 -5.61 -18.49 16.40
C CYS A 315 -4.24 -19.15 16.22
N GLU A 316 -3.79 -19.37 15.00
CA GLU A 316 -2.47 -19.96 14.72
C GLU A 316 -1.32 -19.03 15.16
N LEU A 317 -1.51 -17.73 15.15
CA LEU A 317 -0.54 -16.75 15.66
C LEU A 317 -0.22 -16.95 17.15
N PHE A 318 -1.16 -17.50 17.93
CA PHE A 318 -0.99 -17.83 19.34
C PHE A 318 -0.56 -19.28 19.59
N SER A 319 -0.38 -20.06 18.54
CA SER A 319 0.13 -21.42 18.64
C SER A 319 1.54 -21.44 19.27
N PRO A 320 1.96 -22.57 19.89
CA PRO A 320 3.28 -22.69 20.52
C PRO A 320 4.45 -22.36 19.58
N ARG A 321 4.24 -22.52 18.26
CA ARG A 321 5.24 -22.25 17.21
C ARG A 321 5.43 -20.75 16.97
N TRP A 322 4.34 -19.96 16.92
CA TRP A 322 4.35 -18.57 16.49
C TRP A 322 4.21 -17.55 17.62
N ARG A 323 3.66 -17.96 18.80
CA ARG A 323 3.36 -17.04 19.92
C ARG A 323 4.51 -16.13 20.34
N TYR A 324 5.75 -16.68 20.39
CA TYR A 324 6.91 -15.92 20.80
C TYR A 324 7.30 -14.86 19.77
N THR A 325 7.25 -15.21 18.49
CA THR A 325 7.50 -14.27 17.37
C THR A 325 6.43 -13.20 17.31
N THR A 326 5.15 -13.57 17.47
CA THR A 326 4.01 -12.66 17.50
C THR A 326 4.15 -11.65 18.63
N ILE A 327 4.43 -12.12 19.85
CA ILE A 327 4.64 -11.25 21.02
C ILE A 327 5.85 -10.33 20.78
N LYS A 328 6.99 -10.86 20.32
CA LYS A 328 8.16 -10.03 20.01
C LYS A 328 7.85 -8.94 18.99
N LEU A 329 7.13 -9.24 17.90
CA LEU A 329 6.75 -8.25 16.90
C LEU A 329 5.83 -7.16 17.47
N TRP A 330 4.93 -7.51 18.38
CA TRP A 330 4.04 -6.52 19.03
C TRP A 330 4.79 -5.56 19.96
N PHE A 331 5.88 -6.02 20.59
CA PHE A 331 6.67 -5.21 21.53
C PHE A 331 7.98 -4.66 20.93
N SER A 332 8.26 -4.90 19.66
CA SER A 332 9.51 -4.46 18.99
C SER A 332 9.43 -3.06 18.35
N LYS A 333 8.49 -2.21 18.79
CA LYS A 333 8.39 -0.82 18.32
C LYS A 333 9.17 0.11 19.22
#